data_554ffd934e389ac0988836d98b11cf00
#
_entry.id   554ffd934e389ac0988836d98b11cf00
#
_cell.length_a   1.000
_cell.length_b   1.000
_cell.length_c   1.000
_cell.angle_alpha   90.00
_cell.angle_beta   90.00
_cell.angle_gamma   90.00
#
_symmetry.space_group_name_H-M   'P 1'
#
loop_
_entity.id
_entity.type
_entity.pdbx_description
1 polymer ?
#
loop_
_entity_poly.entity_id
_entity_poly.type
_entity_poly.pdbx_seq_one_letter_code
_entity_poly.pdbx_strand_id
1 'polypeptide(L)'
;MSFVFQTQYQGDNPAVLIDNMDLFNELVRGSGSSGMLLFQQIAAGELTGLCVAASFWDSVQEGWDGLSAMYADPRIQEIATSANAPTAVGRNVTKLEREHGKPGPGYAGWTSFQGDSVNDEEFANITAIADRNGITAIRMLNNMAAGSNSGTRTAVFYCDSLNNWAEMMAELTTDPSFIAGASRTGFVPVARGLAIVH
;
A
#
# COMPACT_ATOMS: atom_id res chain seq x y z
N MET A 1 -14.27 -9.54 3.33
CA MET A 1 -13.01 -9.83 2.59
C MET A 1 -12.69 -8.53 1.86
N SER A 2 -11.50 -7.95 2.06
CA SER A 2 -11.24 -6.61 1.52
C SER A 2 -10.23 -6.67 0.37
N PHE A 3 -10.44 -5.81 -0.63
CA PHE A 3 -9.59 -5.65 -1.80
C PHE A 3 -9.03 -4.23 -1.83
N VAL A 4 -7.82 -4.10 -2.36
CA VAL A 4 -7.16 -2.80 -2.51
C VAL A 4 -6.88 -2.56 -3.99
N PHE A 5 -7.40 -1.47 -4.51
CA PHE A 5 -7.06 -0.97 -5.82
C PHE A 5 -5.97 0.07 -5.69
N GLN A 6 -4.86 -0.18 -6.37
CA GLN A 6 -3.70 0.70 -6.36
C GLN A 6 -3.52 1.29 -7.75
N THR A 7 -3.64 2.60 -7.88
CA THR A 7 -3.31 3.30 -9.12
C THR A 7 -1.97 4.02 -8.95
N GLN A 8 -1.03 3.73 -9.83
CA GLN A 8 0.29 4.34 -9.88
C GLN A 8 0.25 5.56 -10.79
N TYR A 9 0.75 6.67 -10.29
CA TYR A 9 0.83 7.94 -11.01
C TYR A 9 2.28 8.39 -11.14
N GLN A 10 2.64 8.86 -12.33
CA GLN A 10 3.91 9.47 -12.64
C GLN A 10 3.69 10.93 -13.03
N GLY A 11 4.54 11.83 -12.52
CA GLY A 11 4.50 13.26 -12.84
C GLY A 11 5.43 14.04 -11.92
N ASP A 12 5.81 15.24 -12.36
CA ASP A 12 6.77 16.08 -11.64
C ASP A 12 6.14 16.85 -10.46
N ASN A 13 4.80 16.84 -10.38
CA ASN A 13 4.09 17.57 -9.33
C ASN A 13 3.12 16.65 -8.54
N PRO A 14 3.59 15.97 -7.48
CA PRO A 14 2.74 15.17 -6.62
C PRO A 14 1.72 16.00 -5.83
N ALA A 15 1.91 17.30 -5.68
CA ALA A 15 1.00 18.18 -4.95
C ALA A 15 -0.41 18.16 -5.56
N VAL A 16 -0.55 17.99 -6.87
CA VAL A 16 -1.88 17.87 -7.52
C VAL A 16 -2.69 16.72 -6.92
N LEU A 17 -2.06 15.59 -6.60
CA LEU A 17 -2.76 14.48 -5.94
C LEU A 17 -2.97 14.74 -4.45
N ILE A 18 -1.94 15.26 -3.76
CA ILE A 18 -1.96 15.50 -2.31
C ILE A 18 -3.05 16.53 -1.95
N ASP A 19 -3.09 17.65 -2.66
CA ASP A 19 -4.02 18.75 -2.40
C ASP A 19 -5.49 18.38 -2.69
N ASN A 20 -5.72 17.32 -3.47
CA ASN A 20 -7.06 16.84 -3.81
C ASN A 20 -7.47 15.54 -3.08
N MET A 21 -6.70 15.09 -2.07
CA MET A 21 -6.99 13.85 -1.34
C MET A 21 -8.35 13.84 -0.64
N ASP A 22 -8.80 14.99 -0.15
CA ASP A 22 -10.14 15.10 0.47
C ASP A 22 -11.25 14.83 -0.55
N LEU A 23 -11.13 15.39 -1.76
CA LEU A 23 -12.07 15.12 -2.85
C LEU A 23 -12.05 13.64 -3.27
N PHE A 24 -10.86 13.06 -3.44
CA PHE A 24 -10.76 11.64 -3.78
C PHE A 24 -11.40 10.76 -2.72
N ASN A 25 -11.14 11.04 -1.42
CA ASN A 25 -11.74 10.32 -0.31
C ASN A 25 -13.27 10.50 -0.26
N GLU A 26 -13.78 11.71 -0.49
CA GLU A 26 -15.22 11.98 -0.59
C GLU A 26 -15.87 11.07 -1.64
N LEU A 27 -15.31 11.04 -2.85
CA LEU A 27 -15.88 10.32 -3.98
C LEU A 27 -15.81 8.80 -3.82
N VAL A 28 -14.65 8.25 -3.38
CA VAL A 28 -14.56 6.79 -3.19
C VAL A 28 -15.41 6.32 -2.02
N ARG A 29 -15.52 7.08 -0.93
CA ARG A 29 -16.42 6.77 0.20
C ARG A 29 -17.87 6.86 -0.20
N GLY A 30 -18.26 7.85 -1.01
CA GLY A 30 -19.59 7.98 -1.58
C GLY A 30 -19.97 6.79 -2.47
N SER A 31 -18.98 6.06 -2.98
CA SER A 31 -19.14 4.85 -3.81
C SER A 31 -18.97 3.53 -3.03
N GLY A 32 -18.85 3.56 -1.69
CA GLY A 32 -18.79 2.36 -0.84
C GLY A 32 -17.38 1.96 -0.37
N SER A 33 -16.33 2.68 -0.74
CA SER A 33 -14.97 2.44 -0.21
C SER A 33 -14.86 2.80 1.27
N SER A 34 -14.01 2.11 2.02
CA SER A 34 -13.66 2.55 3.38
C SER A 34 -12.68 3.74 3.40
N GLY A 35 -12.13 4.13 2.25
CA GLY A 35 -11.27 5.30 2.07
C GLY A 35 -10.13 5.06 1.09
N MET A 36 -9.27 6.09 0.96
CA MET A 36 -8.10 6.10 0.11
C MET A 36 -6.90 6.65 0.89
N LEU A 37 -5.73 6.10 0.61
CA LEU A 37 -4.42 6.63 1.05
C LEU A 37 -3.57 6.91 -0.18
N LEU A 38 -2.72 7.92 -0.10
CA LEU A 38 -1.74 8.24 -1.13
C LEU A 38 -0.33 8.00 -0.60
N PHE A 39 0.45 7.22 -1.33
CA PHE A 39 1.83 6.88 -1.03
C PHE A 39 2.75 7.60 -2.01
N GLN A 40 3.55 8.54 -1.54
CA GLN A 40 4.62 9.16 -2.32
C GLN A 40 5.92 8.40 -2.10
N GLN A 41 6.41 7.69 -3.13
CA GLN A 41 7.61 6.87 -3.05
C GLN A 41 8.87 7.74 -2.91
N ILE A 42 9.59 7.61 -1.80
CA ILE A 42 10.80 8.42 -1.51
C ILE A 42 12.11 7.63 -1.68
N ALA A 43 12.05 6.30 -1.54
CA ALA A 43 13.18 5.40 -1.76
C ALA A 43 12.64 4.03 -2.20
N ALA A 44 12.58 3.78 -3.50
CA ALA A 44 11.93 2.59 -4.08
C ALA A 44 12.56 2.18 -5.42
N GLY A 45 13.84 2.46 -5.63
CA GLY A 45 14.52 2.20 -6.90
C GLY A 45 13.87 2.96 -8.05
N GLU A 46 13.51 2.27 -9.12
CA GLU A 46 12.84 2.85 -10.30
C GLU A 46 11.45 3.43 -10.00
N LEU A 47 10.83 3.05 -8.89
CA LEU A 47 9.54 3.58 -8.46
C LEU A 47 9.66 4.89 -7.66
N THR A 48 10.88 5.35 -7.36
CA THR A 48 11.10 6.60 -6.62
C THR A 48 10.49 7.78 -7.37
N GLY A 49 9.73 8.60 -6.66
CA GLY A 49 8.99 9.74 -7.22
C GLY A 49 7.56 9.41 -7.69
N LEU A 50 7.21 8.13 -7.85
CA LEU A 50 5.83 7.76 -8.16
C LEU A 50 4.92 7.99 -6.95
N CYS A 51 3.67 8.33 -7.23
CA CYS A 51 2.58 8.29 -6.26
C CYS A 51 1.71 7.05 -6.50
N VAL A 52 1.29 6.41 -5.42
CA VAL A 52 0.37 5.26 -5.46
C VAL A 52 -0.86 5.60 -4.63
N ALA A 53 -2.00 5.79 -5.29
CA ALA A 53 -3.29 5.93 -4.62
C ALA A 53 -3.88 4.54 -4.37
N ALA A 54 -4.16 4.21 -3.11
CA ALA A 54 -4.70 2.92 -2.68
C ALA A 54 -6.08 3.10 -2.05
N SER A 55 -7.13 2.57 -2.66
CA SER A 55 -8.51 2.57 -2.15
C SER A 55 -8.96 1.17 -1.73
N PHE A 56 -9.82 1.09 -0.69
CA PHE A 56 -10.17 -0.15 -0.01
C PHE A 56 -11.65 -0.48 -0.21
N TRP A 57 -11.96 -1.72 -0.65
CA TRP A 57 -13.29 -2.14 -1.10
C TRP A 57 -13.65 -3.54 -0.58
N ASP A 58 -14.93 -3.84 -0.44
CA ASP A 58 -15.40 -5.15 0.01
C ASP A 58 -15.40 -6.20 -1.12
N SER A 59 -15.47 -5.75 -2.38
CA SER A 59 -15.36 -6.61 -3.55
C SER A 59 -14.58 -5.95 -4.69
N VAL A 60 -14.12 -6.78 -5.64
CA VAL A 60 -13.43 -6.30 -6.85
C VAL A 60 -14.41 -5.52 -7.75
N GLN A 61 -15.68 -5.96 -7.84
CA GLN A 61 -16.68 -5.28 -8.65
C GLN A 61 -17.00 -3.89 -8.12
N GLU A 62 -17.24 -3.76 -6.80
CA GLU A 62 -17.46 -2.45 -6.16
C GLU A 62 -16.27 -1.51 -6.35
N GLY A 63 -15.04 -2.04 -6.22
CA GLY A 63 -13.84 -1.25 -6.46
C GLY A 63 -13.74 -0.74 -7.88
N TRP A 64 -14.06 -1.56 -8.86
CA TRP A 64 -14.07 -1.16 -10.26
C TRP A 64 -15.14 -0.11 -10.56
N ASP A 65 -16.37 -0.35 -10.11
CA ASP A 65 -17.51 0.54 -10.34
C ASP A 65 -17.31 1.88 -9.63
N GLY A 66 -16.84 1.86 -8.37
CA GLY A 66 -16.58 3.05 -7.59
C GLY A 66 -15.44 3.91 -8.15
N LEU A 67 -14.33 3.30 -8.58
CA LEU A 67 -13.27 4.05 -9.26
C LEU A 67 -13.72 4.59 -10.62
N SER A 68 -14.53 3.84 -11.37
CA SER A 68 -15.08 4.30 -12.63
C SER A 68 -15.99 5.52 -12.42
N ALA A 69 -16.81 5.51 -11.38
CA ALA A 69 -17.65 6.65 -11.00
C ALA A 69 -16.80 7.87 -10.58
N MET A 70 -15.75 7.65 -9.77
CA MET A 70 -14.83 8.72 -9.39
C MET A 70 -14.16 9.36 -10.61
N TYR A 71 -13.65 8.55 -11.56
CA TYR A 71 -13.00 9.09 -12.77
C TYR A 71 -13.98 9.77 -13.73
N ALA A 72 -15.28 9.47 -13.66
CA ALA A 72 -16.32 10.15 -14.43
C ALA A 72 -16.79 11.46 -13.80
N ASP A 73 -16.43 11.77 -12.54
CA ASP A 73 -16.79 13.02 -11.88
C ASP A 73 -16.13 14.21 -12.60
N PRO A 74 -16.90 15.28 -12.94
CA PRO A 74 -16.36 16.45 -13.66
C PRO A 74 -15.18 17.12 -12.94
N ARG A 75 -15.16 17.12 -11.61
CA ARG A 75 -14.06 17.70 -10.81
C ARG A 75 -12.77 16.92 -11.00
N ILE A 76 -12.86 15.59 -11.09
CA ILE A 76 -11.70 14.72 -11.38
C ILE A 76 -11.24 14.90 -12.82
N GLN A 77 -12.16 15.05 -13.77
CA GLN A 77 -11.81 15.31 -15.16
C GLN A 77 -11.07 16.66 -15.33
N GLU A 78 -11.46 17.68 -14.58
CA GLU A 78 -10.78 18.97 -14.56
C GLU A 78 -9.33 18.83 -14.02
N ILE A 79 -9.15 18.11 -12.90
CA ILE A 79 -7.82 17.81 -12.36
C ILE A 79 -6.98 17.03 -13.38
N ALA A 80 -7.54 15.98 -13.98
CA ALA A 80 -6.84 15.10 -14.91
C ALA A 80 -6.42 15.78 -16.22
N THR A 81 -7.11 16.86 -16.61
CA THR A 81 -6.79 17.64 -17.81
C THR A 81 -5.95 18.88 -17.53
N SER A 82 -5.61 19.16 -16.29
CA SER A 82 -4.74 20.28 -15.91
C SER A 82 -3.31 20.09 -16.45
N ALA A 83 -2.60 21.18 -16.71
CA ALA A 83 -1.27 21.16 -17.34
C ALA A 83 -0.21 20.37 -16.55
N ASN A 84 -0.41 20.19 -15.24
CA ASN A 84 0.52 19.49 -14.35
C ASN A 84 -0.08 18.19 -13.80
N ALA A 85 -1.14 17.68 -14.42
CA ALA A 85 -1.77 16.45 -13.97
C ALA A 85 -0.82 15.25 -14.07
N PRO A 86 -0.63 14.47 -13.01
CA PRO A 86 0.15 13.25 -13.09
C PRO A 86 -0.60 12.20 -13.93
N THR A 87 0.17 11.43 -14.70
CA THR A 87 -0.37 10.39 -15.58
C THR A 87 -0.50 9.07 -14.82
N ALA A 88 -1.64 8.41 -14.91
CA ALA A 88 -1.81 7.04 -14.42
C ALA A 88 -1.02 6.08 -15.33
N VAL A 89 -0.01 5.42 -14.77
CA VAL A 89 0.90 4.52 -15.52
C VAL A 89 0.67 3.04 -15.22
N GLY A 90 -0.10 2.73 -14.18
CA GLY A 90 -0.40 1.35 -13.83
C GLY A 90 -1.54 1.24 -12.82
N ARG A 91 -2.18 0.07 -12.80
CA ARG A 91 -3.19 -0.26 -11.79
C ARG A 91 -3.04 -1.71 -11.35
N ASN A 92 -3.09 -1.91 -10.04
CA ASN A 92 -3.04 -3.22 -9.43
C ASN A 92 -4.31 -3.48 -8.62
N VAL A 93 -4.70 -4.75 -8.56
CA VAL A 93 -5.74 -5.24 -7.65
C VAL A 93 -5.09 -6.23 -6.70
N THR A 94 -5.20 -5.96 -5.41
CA THR A 94 -4.64 -6.80 -4.37
C THR A 94 -5.73 -7.21 -3.38
N LYS A 95 -5.57 -8.38 -2.79
CA LYS A 95 -6.44 -8.88 -1.72
C LYS A 95 -5.75 -8.63 -0.39
N LEU A 96 -6.45 -8.02 0.56
CA LEU A 96 -5.99 -7.92 1.93
C LEU A 96 -6.09 -9.31 2.59
N GLU A 97 -4.96 -9.88 2.99
CA GLU A 97 -4.88 -11.18 3.66
C GLU A 97 -4.89 -11.04 5.18
N ARG A 98 -4.14 -10.06 5.70
CA ARG A 98 -4.03 -9.78 7.12
C ARG A 98 -3.84 -8.30 7.38
N GLU A 99 -4.32 -7.85 8.52
CA GLU A 99 -4.13 -6.48 8.99
C GLU A 99 -3.97 -6.41 10.50
N HIS A 100 -3.22 -5.41 10.94
CA HIS A 100 -3.05 -5.02 12.34
C HIS A 100 -2.97 -3.50 12.42
N GLY A 101 -3.57 -2.91 13.46
CA GLY A 101 -3.59 -1.46 13.65
C GLY A 101 -4.41 -0.72 12.59
N LYS A 102 -4.29 0.60 12.61
CA LYS A 102 -5.00 1.49 11.68
C LYS A 102 -3.99 2.36 10.91
N PRO A 103 -3.92 2.24 9.58
CA PRO A 103 -3.08 3.11 8.77
C PRO A 103 -3.49 4.58 8.90
N GLY A 104 -2.53 5.46 8.87
CA GLY A 104 -2.72 6.91 8.90
C GLY A 104 -1.61 7.63 8.14
N PRO A 105 -1.64 8.98 8.09
CA PRO A 105 -0.55 9.78 7.57
C PRO A 105 0.76 9.52 8.32
N GLY A 106 1.89 9.71 7.65
CA GLY A 106 3.22 9.47 8.19
C GLY A 106 4.14 8.81 7.16
N TYR A 107 4.72 7.67 7.52
CA TYR A 107 5.60 6.92 6.62
C TYR A 107 5.13 5.47 6.48
N ALA A 108 5.52 4.86 5.36
CA ALA A 108 5.35 3.42 5.17
C ALA A 108 6.62 2.82 4.57
N GLY A 109 7.06 1.69 5.14
CA GLY A 109 8.01 0.80 4.49
C GLY A 109 7.27 -0.40 3.92
N TRP A 110 7.60 -0.80 2.70
CA TRP A 110 6.98 -1.95 2.09
C TRP A 110 8.01 -2.93 1.53
N THR A 111 7.64 -4.20 1.49
CA THR A 111 8.42 -5.27 0.87
C THR A 111 7.49 -6.14 0.05
N SER A 112 7.77 -6.24 -1.26
CA SER A 112 7.15 -7.25 -2.12
C SER A 112 8.02 -8.50 -2.13
N PHE A 113 7.40 -9.69 -2.08
CA PHE A 113 8.10 -10.95 -1.97
C PHE A 113 7.33 -12.09 -2.63
N GLN A 114 8.06 -13.13 -3.04
CA GLN A 114 7.51 -14.43 -3.37
C GLN A 114 7.42 -15.28 -2.10
N GLY A 115 6.50 -16.23 -2.09
CA GLY A 115 6.31 -17.14 -0.98
C GLY A 115 4.84 -17.31 -0.59
N ASP A 116 4.57 -18.20 0.35
CA ASP A 116 3.24 -18.45 0.87
C ASP A 116 2.80 -17.41 1.91
N SER A 117 1.51 -17.40 2.23
CA SER A 117 0.96 -16.56 3.28
C SER A 117 1.49 -16.97 4.65
N VAL A 118 1.74 -15.99 5.51
CA VAL A 118 2.07 -16.23 6.92
C VAL A 118 0.84 -16.81 7.65
N ASN A 119 1.06 -17.73 8.59
CA ASN A 119 0.01 -18.23 9.47
C ASN A 119 -0.29 -17.26 10.63
N ASP A 120 -1.22 -17.62 11.51
CA ASP A 120 -1.64 -16.74 12.62
C ASP A 120 -0.52 -16.52 13.64
N GLU A 121 0.26 -17.54 13.95
CA GLU A 121 1.37 -17.46 14.91
C GLU A 121 2.50 -16.58 14.36
N GLU A 122 2.87 -16.77 13.10
CA GLU A 122 3.88 -15.95 12.42
C GLU A 122 3.45 -14.50 12.33
N PHE A 123 2.17 -14.25 11.99
CA PHE A 123 1.65 -12.89 11.95
C PHE A 123 1.63 -12.24 13.34
N ALA A 124 1.25 -12.99 14.39
CA ALA A 124 1.30 -12.52 15.76
C ALA A 124 2.73 -12.16 16.21
N ASN A 125 3.74 -12.95 15.80
CA ASN A 125 5.14 -12.61 16.07
C ASN A 125 5.57 -11.33 15.35
N ILE A 126 5.23 -11.19 14.06
CA ILE A 126 5.52 -9.98 13.30
C ILE A 126 4.88 -8.75 13.95
N THR A 127 3.61 -8.84 14.36
CA THR A 127 2.90 -7.73 15.02
C THR A 127 3.53 -7.37 16.37
N ALA A 128 3.95 -8.35 17.16
CA ALA A 128 4.60 -8.10 18.43
C ALA A 128 5.95 -7.37 18.28
N ILE A 129 6.73 -7.72 17.25
CA ILE A 129 7.97 -7.00 16.91
C ILE A 129 7.64 -5.58 16.43
N ALA A 130 6.64 -5.44 15.57
CA ALA A 130 6.21 -4.17 15.02
C ALA A 130 5.74 -3.19 16.11
N ASP A 131 4.87 -3.64 17.02
CA ASP A 131 4.31 -2.81 18.09
C ASP A 131 5.40 -2.22 19.00
N ARG A 132 6.38 -3.04 19.43
CA ARG A 132 7.48 -2.56 20.31
C ARG A 132 8.45 -1.62 19.61
N ASN A 133 8.45 -1.60 18.27
CA ASN A 133 9.26 -0.67 17.46
C ASN A 133 8.43 0.53 16.93
N GLY A 134 7.21 0.74 17.43
CA GLY A 134 6.41 1.92 17.08
C GLY A 134 5.82 1.88 15.66
N ILE A 135 5.59 0.68 15.11
CA ILE A 135 4.80 0.50 13.90
C ILE A 135 3.32 0.62 14.26
N THR A 136 2.62 1.52 13.59
CA THR A 136 1.22 1.85 13.90
C THR A 136 0.21 0.94 13.19
N ALA A 137 0.60 0.35 12.06
CA ALA A 137 -0.24 -0.61 11.36
C ALA A 137 0.58 -1.51 10.42
N ILE A 138 0.03 -2.68 10.13
CA ILE A 138 0.56 -3.65 9.16
C ILE A 138 -0.55 -4.04 8.20
N ARG A 139 -0.22 -4.16 6.91
CA ARG A 139 -1.07 -4.76 5.89
C ARG A 139 -0.29 -5.80 5.10
N MET A 140 -0.84 -7.02 5.02
CA MET A 140 -0.33 -8.09 4.17
C MET A 140 -1.26 -8.24 2.98
N LEU A 141 -0.73 -8.05 1.79
CA LEU A 141 -1.47 -8.01 0.54
C LEU A 141 -1.04 -9.15 -0.39
N ASN A 142 -1.99 -9.74 -1.09
CA ASN A 142 -1.74 -10.67 -2.18
C ASN A 142 -2.02 -9.96 -3.51
N ASN A 143 -1.03 -9.85 -4.37
CA ASN A 143 -1.10 -9.17 -5.67
C ASN A 143 -1.83 -10.05 -6.69
N MET A 144 -3.15 -9.88 -6.84
CA MET A 144 -3.99 -10.70 -7.70
C MET A 144 -3.85 -10.35 -9.19
N ALA A 145 -3.84 -9.05 -9.49
CA ALA A 145 -3.66 -8.51 -10.83
C ALA A 145 -2.72 -7.31 -10.75
N ALA A 146 -1.44 -7.52 -11.01
CA ALA A 146 -0.36 -6.56 -10.82
C ALA A 146 0.73 -6.70 -11.90
N GLY A 147 0.35 -7.09 -13.12
CA GLY A 147 1.29 -7.33 -14.21
C GLY A 147 2.29 -8.43 -13.84
N SER A 148 3.59 -8.15 -14.01
CA SER A 148 4.68 -9.08 -13.66
C SER A 148 4.77 -9.42 -12.16
N ASN A 149 4.14 -8.61 -11.30
CA ASN A 149 4.11 -8.82 -9.85
C ASN A 149 2.89 -9.65 -9.39
N SER A 150 2.03 -10.11 -10.32
CA SER A 150 0.89 -10.98 -9.96
C SER A 150 1.38 -12.27 -9.30
N GLY A 151 0.71 -12.68 -8.22
CA GLY A 151 1.07 -13.82 -7.41
C GLY A 151 2.13 -13.56 -6.34
N THR A 152 2.78 -12.39 -6.34
CA THR A 152 3.63 -11.98 -5.21
C THR A 152 2.78 -11.46 -4.05
N ARG A 153 3.39 -11.29 -2.89
CA ARG A 153 2.79 -10.64 -1.73
C ARG A 153 3.51 -9.33 -1.41
N THR A 154 2.81 -8.42 -0.74
CA THR A 154 3.40 -7.17 -0.26
C THR A 154 3.05 -6.98 1.21
N ALA A 155 4.06 -6.82 2.04
CA ALA A 155 3.92 -6.36 3.41
C ALA A 155 4.13 -4.85 3.45
N VAL A 156 3.21 -4.11 4.09
CA VAL A 156 3.29 -2.65 4.29
C VAL A 156 3.27 -2.39 5.79
N PHE A 157 4.26 -1.67 6.28
CA PHE A 157 4.44 -1.29 7.69
C PHE A 157 4.33 0.22 7.80
N TYR A 158 3.33 0.71 8.54
CA TYR A 158 3.08 2.15 8.74
C TYR A 158 3.71 2.62 10.04
N CYS A 159 4.30 3.81 10.04
CA CYS A 159 4.97 4.38 11.20
C CYS A 159 5.03 5.92 11.15
N ASP A 160 5.23 6.54 12.30
CA ASP A 160 5.40 7.99 12.41
C ASP A 160 6.86 8.42 12.12
N SER A 161 7.80 7.49 12.13
CA SER A 161 9.23 7.72 11.90
C SER A 161 9.86 6.60 11.09
N LEU A 162 10.72 6.95 10.13
CA LEU A 162 11.52 5.98 9.38
C LEU A 162 12.52 5.22 10.28
N ASN A 163 12.92 5.79 11.42
CA ASN A 163 13.75 5.08 12.40
C ASN A 163 13.01 3.89 12.99
N ASN A 164 11.72 4.03 13.30
CA ASN A 164 10.88 2.93 13.80
C ASN A 164 10.86 1.77 12.82
N TRP A 165 10.69 2.08 11.53
CA TRP A 165 10.76 1.06 10.48
C TRP A 165 12.13 0.40 10.41
N ALA A 166 13.23 1.16 10.48
CA ALA A 166 14.59 0.63 10.42
C ALA A 166 14.90 -0.28 11.60
N GLU A 167 14.52 0.11 12.82
CA GLU A 167 14.68 -0.68 14.04
C GLU A 167 13.86 -1.97 13.98
N MET A 168 12.59 -1.87 13.56
CA MET A 168 11.72 -3.02 13.35
C MET A 168 12.33 -4.00 12.33
N MET A 169 12.84 -3.53 11.21
CA MET A 169 13.44 -4.39 10.20
C MET A 169 14.74 -5.05 10.69
N ALA A 170 15.56 -4.33 11.46
CA ALA A 170 16.77 -4.89 12.06
C ALA A 170 16.44 -6.03 13.04
N GLU A 171 15.45 -5.85 13.89
CA GLU A 171 14.98 -6.87 14.82
C GLU A 171 14.34 -8.05 14.08
N LEU A 172 13.39 -7.77 13.18
CA LEU A 172 12.64 -8.79 12.44
C LEU A 172 13.57 -9.74 11.68
N THR A 173 14.60 -9.21 11.00
CA THR A 173 15.51 -10.01 10.19
C THR A 173 16.48 -10.88 11.02
N THR A 174 16.58 -10.66 12.33
CA THR A 174 17.39 -11.45 13.26
C THR A 174 16.56 -12.34 14.19
N ASP A 175 15.22 -12.17 14.20
CA ASP A 175 14.31 -12.95 15.03
C ASP A 175 14.22 -14.41 14.55
N PRO A 176 14.49 -15.41 15.42
CA PRO A 176 14.49 -16.81 15.04
C PRO A 176 13.13 -17.32 14.53
N SER A 177 12.02 -16.80 15.06
CA SER A 177 10.67 -17.21 14.65
C SER A 177 10.33 -16.65 13.27
N PHE A 178 10.74 -15.42 12.99
CA PHE A 178 10.62 -14.83 11.64
C PHE A 178 11.46 -15.61 10.63
N ILE A 179 12.71 -15.95 10.96
CA ILE A 179 13.60 -16.72 10.06
C ILE A 179 13.00 -18.11 9.77
N ALA A 180 12.46 -18.79 10.78
CA ALA A 180 11.79 -20.08 10.60
C ALA A 180 10.54 -19.95 9.71
N GLY A 181 9.70 -18.94 9.95
CA GLY A 181 8.52 -18.63 9.15
C GLY A 181 8.88 -18.28 7.70
N ALA A 182 9.90 -17.46 7.48
CA ALA A 182 10.42 -17.11 6.16
C ALA A 182 10.90 -18.35 5.38
N SER A 183 11.58 -19.28 6.07
CA SER A 183 12.00 -20.55 5.48
C SER A 183 10.80 -21.43 5.12
N ARG A 184 9.80 -21.54 6.01
CA ARG A 184 8.58 -22.32 5.78
C ARG A 184 7.78 -21.78 4.58
N THR A 185 7.62 -20.46 4.49
CA THR A 185 6.84 -19.81 3.45
C THR A 185 7.58 -19.71 2.11
N GLY A 186 8.87 -19.98 2.07
CA GLY A 186 9.70 -19.74 0.88
C GLY A 186 9.84 -18.24 0.57
N PHE A 187 9.92 -17.40 1.60
CA PHE A 187 10.02 -15.95 1.46
C PHE A 187 11.28 -15.53 0.70
N VAL A 188 11.08 -14.90 -0.46
CA VAL A 188 12.14 -14.30 -1.27
C VAL A 188 11.75 -12.85 -1.57
N PRO A 189 12.43 -11.86 -0.98
CA PRO A 189 12.13 -10.46 -1.28
C PRO A 189 12.50 -10.13 -2.73
N VAL A 190 11.59 -9.46 -3.44
CA VAL A 190 11.79 -9.03 -4.84
C VAL A 190 11.94 -7.52 -4.97
N ALA A 191 11.30 -6.75 -4.08
CA ALA A 191 11.42 -5.29 -4.06
C ALA A 191 11.13 -4.75 -2.67
N ARG A 192 11.73 -3.62 -2.33
CA ARG A 192 11.48 -2.85 -1.11
C ARG A 192 11.43 -1.36 -1.42
N GLY A 193 10.67 -0.63 -0.63
CA GLY A 193 10.65 0.81 -0.74
C GLY A 193 10.12 1.50 0.50
N LEU A 194 10.29 2.82 0.51
CA LEU A 194 9.81 3.75 1.53
C LEU A 194 8.93 4.79 0.87
N ALA A 195 7.87 5.19 1.55
CA ALA A 195 6.94 6.20 1.09
C ALA A 195 6.52 7.15 2.22
N ILE A 196 6.15 8.38 1.86
CA ILE A 196 5.32 9.25 2.70
C ILE A 196 3.87 8.86 2.44
N VAL A 197 3.07 8.80 3.49
CA VAL A 197 1.63 8.50 3.44
C VAL A 197 0.85 9.77 3.76
N HIS A 198 -0.06 10.13 2.85
CA HIS A 198 -0.96 11.28 2.95
C HIS A 198 -2.41 10.85 3.13
#